data_ff75d2fea0b3df46673d4f09b8c22168
#
_entry.id   ff75d2fea0b3df46673d4f09b8c22168
#
_cell.length_a   1.000
_cell.length_b   1.000
_cell.length_c   1.000
_cell.angle_alpha   90.00
_cell.angle_beta   90.00
_cell.angle_gamma   90.00
#
_symmetry.space_group_name_H-M   'P 1'
#
loop_
_entity.id
_entity.type
_entity.pdbx_description
1 polymer ?
#
loop_
_entity_poly.entity_id
_entity_poly.type
_entity_poly.pdbx_seq_one_letter_code
_entity_poly.pdbx_strand_id
1 'polypeptide(L)'
;GTPLAAGEFSLQLRYLAQGQEQSSLARLQLAVVQDPKNLWKNLPSDSAGLFASADTQVQQQAGLIGASTRGRSHAHVGGYRDDAFAIEALASGWQIVIVADGAGSARYSRRGAELICQTAASSLRAQLTGPIADSLSASSRAWAQEPQSEELQQRLKTQLAALLGQAAYQALAAIHAQASELADSQVKDFASTALIGLCRHFPTDGRGPGGSLCACYWVGDGAAAVYSQGRGVRLLGLGDSGEFAGQTRFLDASAVSNEVITQRTCFAWAEDLTAFILMSDGVSDAKFPTAASLASLPHWDTLWAELNPLLSGVGAAEALLEWLNFWSPGNHDDRTLVLALPPGQKEPL
;
A
#
# COMPACT_ATOMS: atom_id res chain seq x y z
N GLY A 1 -29.01 7.69 -25.89
CA GLY A 1 -28.40 8.92 -25.39
C GLY A 1 -28.14 8.83 -23.90
N THR A 2 -27.22 9.62 -23.38
CA THR A 2 -26.95 9.71 -21.96
C THR A 2 -27.96 10.66 -21.32
N PRO A 3 -28.63 10.28 -20.20
CA PRO A 3 -29.54 11.17 -19.49
C PRO A 3 -28.80 12.42 -19.00
N LEU A 4 -29.44 13.59 -19.09
CA LEU A 4 -28.88 14.86 -18.65
C LEU A 4 -29.31 15.28 -17.23
N ALA A 5 -30.34 14.63 -16.70
CA ALA A 5 -30.86 14.90 -15.35
C ALA A 5 -31.33 13.62 -14.67
N ALA A 6 -31.12 13.54 -13.36
CA ALA A 6 -31.69 12.50 -12.51
C ALA A 6 -33.18 12.76 -12.30
N GLY A 7 -33.96 11.69 -12.12
CA GLY A 7 -35.39 11.77 -11.88
C GLY A 7 -36.14 10.54 -12.37
N GLU A 8 -37.43 10.52 -12.13
CA GLU A 8 -38.33 9.50 -12.64
C GLU A 8 -39.03 10.02 -13.91
N PHE A 9 -38.92 9.27 -14.98
CA PHE A 9 -39.46 9.61 -16.27
C PHE A 9 -40.46 8.55 -16.73
N SER A 10 -41.62 8.99 -17.21
CA SER A 10 -42.59 8.10 -17.84
C SER A 10 -42.51 8.26 -19.36
N LEU A 11 -42.03 7.26 -20.04
CA LEU A 11 -41.94 7.22 -21.50
C LEU A 11 -43.20 6.55 -22.07
N GLN A 12 -43.80 7.17 -23.07
CA GLN A 12 -44.90 6.56 -23.84
C GLN A 12 -44.36 6.07 -25.18
N LEU A 13 -44.42 4.78 -25.36
CA LEU A 13 -44.02 4.11 -26.61
C LEU A 13 -45.28 3.75 -27.41
N ARG A 14 -45.41 4.32 -28.60
CA ARG A 14 -46.44 3.90 -29.57
C ARG A 14 -45.80 2.91 -30.52
N TYR A 15 -46.33 1.72 -30.61
CA TYR A 15 -45.83 0.67 -31.48
C TYR A 15 -46.96 0.05 -32.31
N LEU A 16 -46.63 -0.42 -33.50
CA LEU A 16 -47.49 -1.19 -34.35
C LEU A 16 -46.98 -2.64 -34.40
N ALA A 17 -47.76 -3.59 -33.91
CA ALA A 17 -47.41 -4.99 -34.01
C ALA A 17 -47.59 -5.49 -35.43
N GLN A 18 -46.73 -6.40 -35.88
CA GLN A 18 -46.82 -6.95 -37.24
C GLN A 18 -48.16 -7.64 -37.47
N GLY A 19 -48.89 -7.20 -38.51
CA GLY A 19 -50.22 -7.69 -38.87
C GLY A 19 -51.38 -6.96 -38.19
N GLN A 20 -51.14 -5.88 -37.43
CA GLN A 20 -52.16 -5.01 -36.87
C GLN A 20 -52.20 -3.66 -37.57
N GLU A 21 -53.39 -3.13 -37.83
CA GLU A 21 -53.57 -1.78 -38.44
C GLU A 21 -53.64 -0.68 -37.39
N GLN A 22 -53.88 -1.01 -36.10
CA GLN A 22 -53.97 -0.04 -35.02
C GLN A 22 -52.72 -0.04 -34.14
N SER A 23 -52.20 1.14 -33.84
CA SER A 23 -51.08 1.30 -32.95
C SER A 23 -51.48 1.11 -31.48
N SER A 24 -50.65 0.40 -30.74
CA SER A 24 -50.77 0.21 -29.28
C SER A 24 -49.84 1.19 -28.53
N LEU A 25 -50.21 1.54 -27.29
CA LEU A 25 -49.46 2.41 -26.41
C LEU A 25 -48.92 1.64 -25.24
N ALA A 26 -47.61 1.64 -25.04
CA ALA A 26 -46.98 1.10 -23.84
C ALA A 26 -46.41 2.26 -23.01
N ARG A 27 -46.40 2.13 -21.68
CA ARG A 27 -45.73 3.04 -20.76
C ARG A 27 -44.51 2.34 -20.14
N LEU A 28 -43.38 3.00 -20.19
CA LEU A 28 -42.14 2.57 -19.54
C LEU A 28 -41.79 3.60 -18.47
N GLN A 29 -41.63 3.13 -17.24
CA GLN A 29 -41.06 3.97 -16.17
C GLN A 29 -39.55 3.82 -16.20
N LEU A 30 -38.84 4.95 -16.28
CA LEU A 30 -37.38 5.02 -16.29
C LEU A 30 -36.95 5.86 -15.09
N ALA A 31 -36.24 5.24 -14.15
CA ALA A 31 -35.58 5.94 -13.07
C ALA A 31 -34.12 6.24 -13.49
N VAL A 32 -33.76 7.50 -13.55
CA VAL A 32 -32.39 7.97 -13.76
C VAL A 32 -31.85 8.37 -12.40
N VAL A 33 -30.92 7.58 -11.87
CA VAL A 33 -30.25 7.90 -10.60
C VAL A 33 -29.11 8.91 -10.86
N GLN A 34 -28.86 9.76 -9.89
CA GLN A 34 -27.70 10.67 -9.95
C GLN A 34 -26.42 9.84 -10.00
N ASP A 35 -25.43 10.29 -10.82
CA ASP A 35 -24.11 9.65 -10.83
C ASP A 35 -23.51 9.72 -9.43
N PRO A 36 -23.18 8.57 -8.82
CA PRO A 36 -22.59 8.51 -7.47
C PRO A 36 -21.33 9.38 -7.31
N LYS A 37 -20.58 9.60 -8.40
CA LYS A 37 -19.40 10.47 -8.40
C LYS A 37 -19.74 11.92 -8.02
N ASN A 38 -20.92 12.41 -8.38
CA ASN A 38 -21.36 13.77 -8.11
C ASN A 38 -21.92 13.97 -6.70
N LEU A 39 -22.04 12.90 -5.91
CA LEU A 39 -22.47 12.97 -4.52
C LEU A 39 -21.32 13.33 -3.57
N TRP A 40 -20.07 13.12 -3.99
CA TRP A 40 -18.89 13.38 -3.18
C TRP A 40 -18.49 14.84 -3.25
N LYS A 41 -18.37 15.46 -2.06
CA LYS A 41 -17.82 16.81 -1.89
C LYS A 41 -16.31 16.72 -1.78
N ASN A 42 -15.61 17.77 -2.16
CA ASN A 42 -14.19 17.93 -1.90
C ASN A 42 -14.01 19.19 -1.03
N LEU A 43 -14.21 19.01 0.28
CA LEU A 43 -14.05 20.07 1.25
C LEU A 43 -12.57 20.19 1.65
N PRO A 44 -12.03 21.41 1.81
CA PRO A 44 -10.69 21.60 2.29
C PRO A 44 -10.57 21.09 3.74
N SER A 45 -9.43 20.46 4.06
CA SER A 45 -9.06 20.17 5.44
C SER A 45 -8.60 21.44 6.17
N ASP A 46 -8.75 21.48 7.50
CA ASP A 46 -8.27 22.58 8.31
C ASP A 46 -6.73 22.57 8.40
N SER A 47 -6.06 23.41 7.61
CA SER A 47 -4.59 23.50 7.60
C SER A 47 -3.99 24.02 8.92
N ALA A 48 -4.79 24.62 9.80
CA ALA A 48 -4.38 25.07 11.12
C ALA A 48 -4.65 24.04 12.23
N GLY A 49 -5.32 22.92 11.88
CA GLY A 49 -5.62 21.84 12.81
C GLY A 49 -4.37 21.14 13.32
N LEU A 50 -4.46 20.58 14.52
CA LEU A 50 -3.35 19.84 15.11
C LEU A 50 -2.99 18.60 14.25
N PHE A 51 -1.72 18.46 13.92
CA PHE A 51 -1.20 17.43 13.01
C PHE A 51 -1.87 17.45 11.63
N ALA A 52 -2.09 18.65 11.08
CA ALA A 52 -2.55 18.78 9.70
C ALA A 52 -1.62 18.04 8.74
N SER A 53 -2.20 17.25 7.82
CA SER A 53 -1.43 16.59 6.76
C SER A 53 -1.79 17.17 5.39
N ALA A 54 -0.86 17.07 4.44
CA ALA A 54 -1.12 17.44 3.06
C ALA A 54 -2.07 16.43 2.40
N ASP A 55 -2.94 16.90 1.51
CA ASP A 55 -3.89 16.05 0.78
C ASP A 55 -3.19 15.02 -0.12
N THR A 56 -1.93 15.27 -0.47
CA THR A 56 -1.13 14.40 -1.32
C THR A 56 0.31 14.32 -0.83
N GLN A 57 0.97 13.20 -1.13
CA GLN A 57 2.40 13.00 -0.92
C GLN A 57 2.96 12.27 -2.14
N VAL A 58 4.10 12.73 -2.67
CA VAL A 58 4.84 12.07 -3.75
C VAL A 58 6.31 12.04 -3.40
N GLN A 59 6.97 10.96 -3.77
CA GLN A 59 8.42 10.82 -3.63
C GLN A 59 8.94 9.88 -4.71
N GLN A 60 10.08 10.23 -5.31
CA GLN A 60 10.79 9.41 -6.27
C GLN A 60 12.30 9.45 -5.99
N GLN A 61 12.91 8.28 -5.98
CA GLN A 61 14.35 8.08 -5.87
C GLN A 61 14.77 7.00 -6.87
N ALA A 62 16.06 6.71 -6.99
CA ALA A 62 16.56 5.65 -7.89
C ALA A 62 15.88 4.30 -7.61
N GLY A 63 15.05 3.84 -8.54
CA GLY A 63 14.33 2.58 -8.43
C GLY A 63 13.18 2.57 -7.41
N LEU A 64 12.86 3.69 -6.77
CA LEU A 64 11.77 3.82 -5.79
C LEU A 64 10.78 4.88 -6.22
N ILE A 65 9.49 4.55 -6.19
CA ILE A 65 8.40 5.47 -6.52
C ILE A 65 7.30 5.30 -5.47
N GLY A 66 6.80 6.39 -4.94
CA GLY A 66 5.71 6.38 -3.98
C GLY A 66 4.75 7.56 -4.18
N ALA A 67 3.47 7.29 -4.03
CA ALA A 67 2.42 8.31 -4.02
C ALA A 67 1.33 7.96 -3.02
N SER A 68 0.73 8.99 -2.45
CA SER A 68 -0.42 8.90 -1.54
C SER A 68 -1.36 10.05 -1.79
N THR A 69 -2.67 9.79 -1.79
CA THR A 69 -3.73 10.80 -1.97
C THR A 69 -4.83 10.63 -0.95
N ARG A 70 -5.40 11.76 -0.54
CA ARG A 70 -6.57 11.80 0.35
C ARG A 70 -7.77 11.14 -0.32
N GLY A 71 -8.44 10.27 0.40
CA GLY A 71 -9.65 9.59 -0.02
C GLY A 71 -10.86 10.51 -0.13
N ARG A 72 -11.86 10.09 -0.92
CA ARG A 72 -13.11 10.83 -1.07
C ARG A 72 -13.94 10.85 0.22
N SER A 73 -13.86 9.79 1.03
CA SER A 73 -14.48 9.71 2.36
C SER A 73 -14.02 10.87 3.25
N HIS A 74 -12.71 11.08 3.35
CA HIS A 74 -12.12 12.17 4.11
C HIS A 74 -12.40 13.53 3.47
N ALA A 75 -12.27 13.65 2.16
CA ALA A 75 -12.56 14.89 1.45
C ALA A 75 -14.03 15.33 1.58
N HIS A 76 -14.97 14.38 1.65
CA HIS A 76 -16.40 14.67 1.77
C HIS A 76 -16.77 15.39 3.08
N VAL A 77 -16.05 15.12 4.14
CA VAL A 77 -16.28 15.70 5.49
C VAL A 77 -15.23 16.76 5.87
N GLY A 78 -14.26 17.07 4.99
CA GLY A 78 -13.16 17.99 5.28
C GLY A 78 -12.11 17.38 6.23
N GLY A 79 -12.01 16.04 6.27
CA GLY A 79 -10.98 15.32 7.02
C GLY A 79 -9.61 15.44 6.34
N TYR A 80 -8.58 14.93 7.01
CA TYR A 80 -7.22 14.87 6.49
C TYR A 80 -6.99 13.57 5.71
N ARG A 81 -5.85 13.49 5.01
CA ARG A 81 -5.25 12.23 4.60
C ARG A 81 -4.59 11.62 5.83
N ASP A 82 -4.98 10.42 6.19
CA ASP A 82 -4.48 9.69 7.36
C ASP A 82 -3.38 8.67 7.00
N ASP A 83 -3.20 8.35 5.72
CA ASP A 83 -2.11 7.55 5.18
C ASP A 83 -0.77 8.29 5.17
N ALA A 84 0.31 7.54 5.35
CA ALA A 84 1.68 8.00 5.14
C ALA A 84 2.54 6.91 4.49
N PHE A 85 3.64 7.33 3.84
CA PHE A 85 4.66 6.40 3.37
C PHE A 85 6.07 7.01 3.51
N ALA A 86 7.08 6.14 3.46
CA ALA A 86 8.48 6.53 3.32
C ALA A 86 9.20 5.59 2.35
N ILE A 87 10.06 6.16 1.51
CA ILE A 87 10.97 5.41 0.65
C ILE A 87 12.39 5.98 0.78
N GLU A 88 13.38 5.10 0.78
CA GLU A 88 14.78 5.53 0.83
C GLU A 88 15.71 4.51 0.16
N ALA A 89 16.56 4.98 -0.74
CA ALA A 89 17.65 4.20 -1.33
C ALA A 89 18.94 4.46 -0.55
N LEU A 90 19.51 3.43 0.06
CA LEU A 90 20.71 3.54 0.89
C LEU A 90 21.99 3.31 0.07
N ALA A 91 23.08 3.94 0.47
CA ALA A 91 24.41 3.72 -0.14
C ALA A 91 24.88 2.27 -0.04
N SER A 92 24.38 1.49 0.94
CA SER A 92 24.62 0.06 1.09
C SER A 92 23.93 -0.79 0.01
N GLY A 93 23.10 -0.18 -0.85
CA GLY A 93 22.29 -0.85 -1.88
C GLY A 93 20.98 -1.45 -1.35
N TRP A 94 20.69 -1.32 -0.07
CA TRP A 94 19.37 -1.64 0.49
C TRP A 94 18.38 -0.50 0.18
N GLN A 95 17.13 -0.87 -0.01
CA GLN A 95 16.02 0.04 -0.23
C GLN A 95 14.99 -0.16 0.89
N ILE A 96 14.51 0.93 1.45
CA ILE A 96 13.47 0.98 2.48
C ILE A 96 12.18 1.41 1.80
N VAL A 97 11.10 0.69 2.05
CA VAL A 97 9.73 0.99 1.57
C VAL A 97 8.76 0.78 2.72
N ILE A 98 8.02 1.79 3.10
CA ILE A 98 7.11 1.76 4.25
C ILE A 98 5.77 2.37 3.84
N VAL A 99 4.68 1.74 4.24
CA VAL A 99 3.30 2.26 4.14
C VAL A 99 2.64 2.11 5.49
N ALA A 100 1.95 3.13 5.94
CA ALA A 100 1.15 3.15 7.15
C ALA A 100 -0.18 3.83 6.86
N ASP A 101 -1.27 3.16 7.22
CA ASP A 101 -2.64 3.60 7.07
C ASP A 101 -3.19 3.97 8.45
N GLY A 102 -3.62 5.20 8.62
CA GLY A 102 -4.14 5.73 9.87
C GLY A 102 -5.58 5.32 10.09
N ALA A 103 -5.87 4.69 11.23
CA ALA A 103 -7.23 4.26 11.58
C ALA A 103 -8.23 5.41 11.54
N GLY A 104 -9.23 5.37 10.66
CA GLY A 104 -10.23 6.43 10.50
C GLY A 104 -11.06 6.74 11.76
N SER A 105 -11.05 5.85 12.76
CA SER A 105 -11.67 6.06 14.08
C SER A 105 -10.75 6.72 15.12
N ALA A 106 -9.46 6.85 14.84
CA ALA A 106 -8.47 7.39 15.78
C ALA A 106 -8.25 8.89 15.53
N ARG A 107 -8.22 9.67 16.61
CA ARG A 107 -8.21 11.13 16.57
C ARG A 107 -6.98 11.72 15.86
N TYR A 108 -5.84 11.06 15.97
CA TYR A 108 -4.54 11.50 15.47
C TYR A 108 -3.87 10.42 14.63
N SER A 109 -4.64 9.57 13.94
CA SER A 109 -4.18 8.44 13.13
C SER A 109 -3.13 8.84 12.11
N ARG A 110 -3.33 9.96 11.39
CA ARG A 110 -2.36 10.52 10.44
C ARG A 110 -0.99 10.79 11.07
N ARG A 111 -0.98 11.28 12.32
CA ARG A 111 0.27 11.48 13.05
C ARG A 111 0.92 10.16 13.44
N GLY A 112 0.11 9.16 13.80
CA GLY A 112 0.57 7.79 14.03
C GLY A 112 1.24 7.21 12.79
N ALA A 113 0.59 7.30 11.64
CA ALA A 113 1.12 6.85 10.35
C ALA A 113 2.44 7.56 9.98
N GLU A 114 2.49 8.89 10.14
CA GLU A 114 3.72 9.67 9.93
C GLU A 114 4.86 9.22 10.84
N LEU A 115 4.59 9.06 12.16
CA LEU A 115 5.59 8.62 13.13
C LEU A 115 6.13 7.23 12.80
N ILE A 116 5.27 6.30 12.39
CA ILE A 116 5.68 4.96 11.94
C ILE A 116 6.65 5.08 10.78
N CYS A 117 6.26 5.79 9.72
CA CYS A 117 7.07 5.94 8.52
C CYS A 117 8.42 6.60 8.80
N GLN A 118 8.43 7.72 9.51
CA GLN A 118 9.63 8.50 9.81
C GLN A 118 10.60 7.74 10.73
N THR A 119 10.06 7.14 11.81
CA THR A 119 10.88 6.49 12.83
C THR A 119 11.42 5.15 12.33
N ALA A 120 10.58 4.35 11.65
CA ALA A 120 11.03 3.07 11.09
C ALA A 120 12.09 3.28 10.00
N ALA A 121 11.91 4.26 9.10
CA ALA A 121 12.91 4.59 8.09
C ALA A 121 14.24 5.03 8.72
N SER A 122 14.18 5.90 9.73
CA SER A 122 15.38 6.37 10.46
C SER A 122 16.11 5.23 11.18
N SER A 123 15.35 4.32 11.83
CA SER A 123 15.89 3.14 12.50
C SER A 123 16.60 2.20 11.51
N LEU A 124 15.95 1.90 10.39
CA LEU A 124 16.51 1.02 9.34
C LEU A 124 17.73 1.65 8.68
N ARG A 125 17.70 2.95 8.38
CA ARG A 125 18.85 3.69 7.84
C ARG A 125 20.06 3.59 8.76
N ALA A 126 19.87 3.79 10.05
CA ALA A 126 20.94 3.72 11.04
C ALA A 126 21.54 2.29 11.15
N GLN A 127 20.72 1.26 11.00
CA GLN A 127 21.13 -0.15 11.13
C GLN A 127 21.72 -0.73 9.84
N LEU A 128 21.20 -0.36 8.67
CA LEU A 128 21.62 -0.91 7.36
C LEU A 128 22.88 -0.21 6.81
N THR A 129 23.88 -0.04 7.68
CA THR A 129 25.20 0.52 7.35
C THR A 129 26.30 -0.46 7.78
N GLY A 130 27.44 -0.40 7.08
CA GLY A 130 28.64 -1.18 7.43
C GLY A 130 28.38 -2.68 7.62
N PRO A 131 28.93 -3.30 8.71
CA PRO A 131 28.96 -4.75 8.88
C PRO A 131 27.57 -5.41 8.93
N ILE A 132 26.54 -4.71 9.40
CA ILE A 132 25.16 -5.27 9.48
C ILE A 132 24.61 -5.44 8.07
N ALA A 133 24.73 -4.40 7.23
CA ALA A 133 24.29 -4.44 5.84
C ALA A 133 25.04 -5.51 5.04
N ASP A 134 26.34 -5.66 5.28
CA ASP A 134 27.18 -6.67 4.63
C ASP A 134 26.80 -8.10 5.08
N SER A 135 26.61 -8.30 6.39
CA SER A 135 26.19 -9.59 6.94
C SER A 135 24.83 -10.03 6.42
N LEU A 136 23.85 -9.11 6.38
CA LEU A 136 22.52 -9.40 5.84
C LEU A 136 22.60 -9.74 4.36
N SER A 137 23.42 -9.02 3.59
CA SER A 137 23.63 -9.29 2.17
C SER A 137 24.29 -10.63 1.90
N ALA A 138 25.26 -11.01 2.72
CA ALA A 138 25.92 -12.32 2.65
C ALA A 138 24.94 -13.46 2.98
N SER A 139 24.12 -13.31 4.03
CA SER A 139 23.10 -14.29 4.40
C SER A 139 22.01 -14.41 3.32
N SER A 140 21.63 -13.31 2.68
CA SER A 140 20.67 -13.30 1.57
C SER A 140 21.17 -14.11 0.37
N ARG A 141 22.44 -13.90 -0.03
CA ARG A 141 23.06 -14.65 -1.12
C ARG A 141 23.26 -16.12 -0.78
N ALA A 142 23.69 -16.44 0.45
CA ALA A 142 23.89 -17.83 0.87
C ALA A 142 22.56 -18.60 0.80
N TRP A 143 21.47 -18.01 1.29
CA TRP A 143 20.16 -18.65 1.18
C TRP A 143 19.68 -18.76 -0.28
N ALA A 144 19.91 -17.76 -1.12
CA ALA A 144 19.55 -17.81 -2.54
C ALA A 144 20.28 -18.91 -3.30
N GLN A 145 21.51 -19.27 -2.89
CA GLN A 145 22.26 -20.39 -3.48
C GLN A 145 21.73 -21.75 -3.02
N GLU A 146 21.25 -21.86 -1.80
CA GLU A 146 20.75 -23.08 -1.19
C GLU A 146 19.36 -22.86 -0.54
N PRO A 147 18.32 -22.59 -1.37
CA PRO A 147 17.00 -22.18 -0.87
C PRO A 147 16.26 -23.28 -0.07
N GLN A 148 16.74 -24.53 -0.13
CA GLN A 148 16.23 -25.67 0.64
C GLN A 148 16.89 -25.80 2.02
N SER A 149 17.93 -25.01 2.32
CA SER A 149 18.62 -25.04 3.62
C SER A 149 17.78 -24.34 4.69
N GLU A 150 17.19 -25.11 5.59
CA GLU A 150 16.41 -24.56 6.72
C GLU A 150 17.30 -23.71 7.65
N GLU A 151 18.57 -24.07 7.82
CA GLU A 151 19.52 -23.31 8.64
C GLU A 151 19.74 -21.90 8.06
N LEU A 152 20.02 -21.80 6.77
CA LEU A 152 20.24 -20.52 6.09
C LEU A 152 18.96 -19.67 6.09
N GLN A 153 17.81 -20.31 5.86
CA GLN A 153 16.51 -19.64 5.94
C GLN A 153 16.24 -19.09 7.33
N GLN A 154 16.46 -19.90 8.37
CA GLN A 154 16.24 -19.48 9.77
C GLN A 154 17.20 -18.36 10.18
N ARG A 155 18.46 -18.45 9.77
CA ARG A 155 19.46 -17.39 10.00
C ARG A 155 19.03 -16.07 9.39
N LEU A 156 18.64 -16.09 8.11
CA LEU A 156 18.17 -14.90 7.40
C LEU A 156 16.90 -14.34 8.04
N LYS A 157 15.94 -15.22 8.38
CA LYS A 157 14.71 -14.83 9.07
C LYS A 157 14.99 -14.13 10.40
N THR A 158 15.91 -14.65 11.18
CA THR A 158 16.30 -14.07 12.48
C THR A 158 16.91 -12.68 12.30
N GLN A 159 17.78 -12.49 11.31
CA GLN A 159 18.37 -11.18 11.02
C GLN A 159 17.30 -10.15 10.55
N LEU A 160 16.43 -10.55 9.64
CA LEU A 160 15.35 -9.69 9.15
C LEU A 160 14.35 -9.34 10.25
N ALA A 161 13.96 -10.33 11.08
CA ALA A 161 13.06 -10.09 12.20
C ALA A 161 13.67 -9.14 13.24
N ALA A 162 14.97 -9.25 13.52
CA ALA A 162 15.65 -8.31 14.42
C ALA A 162 15.65 -6.88 13.88
N LEU A 163 15.98 -6.68 12.58
CA LEU A 163 16.02 -5.36 11.95
C LEU A 163 14.65 -4.71 11.86
N LEU A 164 13.68 -5.42 11.26
CA LEU A 164 12.33 -4.92 11.03
C LEU A 164 11.56 -4.77 12.35
N GLY A 165 11.74 -5.72 13.29
CA GLY A 165 11.15 -5.65 14.61
C GLY A 165 11.68 -4.48 15.44
N GLN A 166 12.99 -4.20 15.38
CA GLN A 166 13.56 -3.02 16.04
C GLN A 166 12.97 -1.73 15.45
N ALA A 167 12.78 -1.66 14.13
CA ALA A 167 12.16 -0.51 13.49
C ALA A 167 10.70 -0.31 13.93
N ALA A 168 9.92 -1.39 13.98
CA ALA A 168 8.53 -1.37 14.48
C ALA A 168 8.45 -0.98 15.96
N TYR A 169 9.36 -1.51 16.79
CA TYR A 169 9.44 -1.15 18.21
C TYR A 169 9.75 0.34 18.41
N GLN A 170 10.72 0.89 17.67
CA GLN A 170 11.06 2.31 17.73
C GLN A 170 9.90 3.19 17.28
N ALA A 171 9.16 2.77 16.25
CA ALA A 171 7.97 3.48 15.78
C ALA A 171 6.89 3.54 16.86
N LEU A 172 6.62 2.40 17.52
CA LEU A 172 5.67 2.35 18.65
C LEU A 172 6.15 3.22 19.82
N ALA A 173 7.45 3.20 20.14
CA ALA A 173 8.01 4.04 21.19
C ALA A 173 7.83 5.54 20.89
N ALA A 174 7.97 5.95 19.62
CA ALA A 174 7.71 7.33 19.19
C ALA A 174 6.23 7.71 19.35
N ILE A 175 5.31 6.80 19.05
CA ILE A 175 3.88 7.01 19.29
C ILE A 175 3.61 7.19 20.81
N HIS A 176 4.19 6.35 21.66
CA HIS A 176 4.07 6.48 23.12
C HIS A 176 4.60 7.83 23.63
N ALA A 177 5.76 8.26 23.13
CA ALA A 177 6.34 9.55 23.48
C ALA A 177 5.39 10.70 23.07
N GLN A 178 4.92 10.70 21.81
CA GLN A 178 3.98 11.72 21.32
C GLN A 178 2.68 11.76 22.13
N ALA A 179 2.11 10.60 22.48
CA ALA A 179 0.92 10.51 23.29
C ALA A 179 1.15 11.06 24.72
N SER A 180 2.34 10.89 25.29
CA SER A 180 2.67 11.44 26.62
C SER A 180 2.89 12.96 26.63
N GLU A 181 3.28 13.56 25.50
CA GLU A 181 3.48 15.00 25.36
C GLU A 181 2.18 15.78 25.12
N LEU A 182 1.14 15.13 24.69
CA LEU A 182 -0.13 15.78 24.32
C LEU A 182 -1.18 15.53 25.40
N ALA A 183 -1.67 16.60 26.01
CA ALA A 183 -2.73 16.50 27.02
C ALA A 183 -3.98 15.83 26.47
N ASP A 184 -4.62 15.00 27.29
CA ASP A 184 -5.85 14.27 26.96
C ASP A 184 -5.74 13.32 25.76
N SER A 185 -4.52 12.84 25.43
CA SER A 185 -4.31 11.85 24.40
C SER A 185 -3.85 10.50 24.97
N GLN A 186 -4.13 9.46 24.21
CA GLN A 186 -3.74 8.08 24.50
C GLN A 186 -3.10 7.46 23.26
N VAL A 187 -2.30 6.43 23.43
CA VAL A 187 -1.63 5.70 22.32
C VAL A 187 -2.63 5.27 21.23
N LYS A 188 -3.82 4.82 21.61
CA LYS A 188 -4.89 4.43 20.67
C LYS A 188 -5.38 5.57 19.77
N ASP A 189 -5.19 6.83 20.17
CA ASP A 189 -5.57 7.99 19.34
C ASP A 189 -4.65 8.17 18.12
N PHE A 190 -3.51 7.47 18.10
CA PHE A 190 -2.53 7.42 17.02
C PHE A 190 -2.53 6.06 16.29
N ALA A 191 -3.60 5.27 16.41
CA ALA A 191 -3.68 3.95 15.82
C ALA A 191 -3.46 4.00 14.31
N SER A 192 -2.58 3.13 13.82
CA SER A 192 -2.24 2.99 12.40
C SER A 192 -1.72 1.59 12.10
N THR A 193 -1.90 1.15 10.87
CA THR A 193 -1.26 -0.05 10.32
C THR A 193 0.24 0.20 10.10
N ALA A 194 1.00 -0.85 9.80
CA ALA A 194 2.43 -0.75 9.49
C ALA A 194 2.87 -1.85 8.52
N LEU A 195 3.24 -1.47 7.30
CA LEU A 195 3.97 -2.30 6.36
C LEU A 195 5.39 -1.75 6.26
N ILE A 196 6.36 -2.44 6.87
CA ILE A 196 7.76 -2.01 6.91
C ILE A 196 8.58 -2.97 6.05
N GLY A 197 8.97 -2.51 4.85
CA GLY A 197 9.62 -3.33 3.84
C GLY A 197 11.08 -2.97 3.57
N LEU A 198 11.84 -3.98 3.19
CA LEU A 198 13.22 -3.89 2.70
C LEU A 198 13.33 -4.60 1.36
N CYS A 199 14.07 -4.00 0.42
CA CYS A 199 14.44 -4.64 -0.82
C CYS A 199 15.94 -4.46 -1.10
N ARG A 200 16.56 -5.46 -1.72
CA ARG A 200 17.91 -5.33 -2.27
C ARG A 200 18.04 -6.14 -3.54
N HIS A 201 18.59 -5.51 -4.56
CA HIS A 201 18.92 -6.15 -5.82
C HIS A 201 20.37 -6.64 -5.80
N PHE A 202 20.57 -7.86 -6.24
CA PHE A 202 21.87 -8.51 -6.35
C PHE A 202 22.19 -8.76 -7.82
N PRO A 203 23.29 -8.23 -8.36
CA PRO A 203 23.71 -8.55 -9.72
C PRO A 203 24.15 -10.01 -9.82
N THR A 204 24.02 -10.60 -11.00
CA THR A 204 24.68 -11.86 -11.31
C THR A 204 26.18 -11.61 -11.42
N ASP A 205 26.91 -12.04 -10.42
CA ASP A 205 28.36 -11.91 -10.35
C ASP A 205 28.98 -13.22 -9.80
N GLY A 206 30.31 -13.31 -9.76
CA GLY A 206 31.00 -14.49 -9.23
C GLY A 206 30.73 -14.80 -7.73
N ARG A 207 29.87 -14.01 -7.05
CA ARG A 207 29.53 -14.18 -5.63
C ARG A 207 28.19 -14.90 -5.43
N GLY A 208 27.45 -15.20 -6.50
CA GLY A 208 26.19 -15.93 -6.41
C GLY A 208 25.15 -15.55 -7.46
N PRO A 209 23.92 -16.10 -7.33
CA PRO A 209 22.84 -15.81 -8.25
C PRO A 209 22.43 -14.34 -8.20
N GLY A 210 22.06 -13.79 -9.36
CA GLY A 210 21.37 -12.53 -9.46
C GLY A 210 19.92 -12.67 -8.99
N GLY A 211 19.33 -11.56 -8.61
CA GLY A 211 17.94 -11.53 -8.16
C GLY A 211 17.71 -10.44 -7.10
N SER A 212 16.59 -10.52 -6.42
CA SER A 212 16.19 -9.55 -5.42
C SER A 212 15.69 -10.23 -4.16
N LEU A 213 16.19 -9.82 -3.00
CA LEU A 213 15.57 -10.13 -1.72
C LEU A 213 14.58 -9.03 -1.39
N CYS A 214 13.33 -9.41 -1.09
CA CYS A 214 12.31 -8.54 -0.52
C CYS A 214 11.88 -9.11 0.83
N ALA A 215 11.70 -8.24 1.82
CA ALA A 215 11.23 -8.62 3.14
C ALA A 215 10.24 -7.57 3.65
N CYS A 216 9.27 -8.00 4.45
CA CYS A 216 8.27 -7.13 5.07
C CYS A 216 7.92 -7.63 6.47
N TYR A 217 7.84 -6.70 7.42
CA TYR A 217 7.08 -6.84 8.65
C TYR A 217 5.74 -6.16 8.44
N TRP A 218 4.64 -6.85 8.82
CA TRP A 218 3.31 -6.30 8.55
C TRP A 218 2.40 -6.34 9.77
N VAL A 219 1.60 -5.28 9.93
CA VAL A 219 0.45 -5.20 10.82
C VAL A 219 -0.62 -4.42 10.07
N GLY A 220 -1.81 -4.98 9.95
CA GLY A 220 -2.95 -4.38 9.27
C GLY A 220 -3.40 -5.16 8.04
N ASP A 221 -4.23 -4.54 7.23
CA ASP A 221 -4.96 -5.12 6.09
C ASP A 221 -4.47 -4.64 4.71
N GLY A 222 -3.50 -3.73 4.66
CA GLY A 222 -2.79 -3.41 3.44
C GLY A 222 -2.04 -4.60 2.84
N ALA A 223 -1.49 -4.46 1.65
CA ALA A 223 -0.80 -5.54 0.95
C ALA A 223 0.68 -5.24 0.68
N ALA A 224 1.53 -6.27 0.86
CA ALA A 224 2.93 -6.27 0.43
C ALA A 224 3.17 -7.47 -0.49
N ALA A 225 3.64 -7.23 -1.72
CA ALA A 225 3.78 -8.27 -2.74
C ALA A 225 5.11 -8.20 -3.49
N VAL A 226 5.74 -9.35 -3.65
CA VAL A 226 6.85 -9.60 -4.57
C VAL A 226 6.23 -10.09 -5.87
N TYR A 227 6.26 -9.24 -6.89
CA TYR A 227 5.60 -9.50 -8.17
C TYR A 227 6.61 -9.69 -9.29
N SER A 228 6.44 -10.77 -10.06
CA SER A 228 7.19 -11.09 -11.27
C SER A 228 6.19 -11.29 -12.41
N GLN A 229 6.16 -10.36 -13.36
CA GLN A 229 5.18 -10.30 -14.44
C GLN A 229 5.11 -11.61 -15.23
N GLY A 230 3.88 -12.16 -15.36
CA GLY A 230 3.63 -13.41 -16.08
C GLY A 230 4.23 -14.66 -15.44
N ARG A 231 4.87 -14.56 -14.26
CA ARG A 231 5.54 -15.69 -13.58
C ARG A 231 4.95 -16.00 -12.22
N GLY A 232 4.68 -14.97 -11.39
CA GLY A 232 4.13 -15.21 -10.07
C GLY A 232 4.00 -13.97 -9.21
N VAL A 233 3.23 -14.13 -8.15
CA VAL A 233 3.14 -13.17 -7.05
C VAL A 233 3.31 -13.90 -5.72
N ARG A 234 4.05 -13.31 -4.81
CA ARG A 234 4.18 -13.79 -3.44
C ARG A 234 3.86 -12.66 -2.48
N LEU A 235 2.80 -12.85 -1.69
CA LEU A 235 2.43 -11.92 -0.63
C LEU A 235 3.40 -12.06 0.55
N LEU A 236 3.88 -10.94 1.08
CA LEU A 236 4.71 -10.87 2.28
C LEU A 236 3.89 -10.40 3.46
N GLY A 237 2.80 -11.08 3.73
CA GLY A 237 1.84 -10.84 4.80
C GLY A 237 0.46 -11.28 4.36
N LEU A 238 -0.36 -11.63 5.33
CA LEU A 238 -1.78 -11.91 5.13
C LEU A 238 -2.54 -10.82 5.87
N GLY A 239 -3.51 -10.18 5.22
CA GLY A 239 -4.33 -9.16 5.83
C GLY A 239 -4.84 -9.60 7.20
N ASP A 240 -4.63 -8.77 8.22
CA ASP A 240 -5.11 -9.03 9.56
C ASP A 240 -6.62 -8.85 9.62
N SER A 241 -7.37 -9.93 9.75
CA SER A 241 -8.72 -9.87 10.29
C SER A 241 -8.62 -9.98 11.82
N GLY A 242 -9.15 -8.99 12.57
CA GLY A 242 -9.25 -9.04 14.03
C GLY A 242 -10.15 -10.18 14.54
N GLU A 243 -10.51 -10.18 15.84
CA GLU A 243 -11.42 -11.18 16.45
C GLU A 243 -12.77 -11.31 15.72
N PHE A 244 -13.18 -10.24 15.02
CA PHE A 244 -14.35 -10.23 14.15
C PHE A 244 -13.90 -9.98 12.72
N ALA A 245 -14.49 -10.67 11.76
CA ALA A 245 -14.25 -10.46 10.33
C ALA A 245 -14.42 -8.96 9.97
N GLY A 246 -13.36 -8.34 9.44
CA GLY A 246 -13.35 -6.91 9.09
C GLY A 246 -12.80 -5.96 10.16
N GLN A 247 -12.17 -6.48 11.24
CA GLN A 247 -11.49 -5.64 12.22
C GLN A 247 -9.98 -5.61 11.92
N THR A 248 -9.48 -4.46 11.48
CA THR A 248 -8.05 -4.20 11.24
C THR A 248 -7.26 -4.19 12.54
N ARG A 249 -6.05 -4.75 12.53
CA ARG A 249 -5.07 -4.61 13.63
C ARG A 249 -4.16 -3.42 13.35
N PHE A 250 -3.75 -2.77 14.43
CA PHE A 250 -2.85 -1.63 14.41
C PHE A 250 -1.55 -1.95 15.15
N LEU A 251 -0.50 -1.14 14.90
CA LEU A 251 0.77 -1.29 15.59
C LEU A 251 0.62 -0.98 17.08
N ASP A 252 0.73 -2.01 17.91
CA ASP A 252 0.61 -1.94 19.36
C ASP A 252 1.69 -2.79 20.07
N ALA A 253 1.64 -2.82 21.40
CA ALA A 253 2.59 -3.58 22.20
C ALA A 253 2.57 -5.10 21.92
N SER A 254 1.41 -5.65 21.53
CA SER A 254 1.30 -7.08 21.20
C SER A 254 2.00 -7.41 19.89
N ALA A 255 1.96 -6.50 18.92
CA ALA A 255 2.55 -6.65 17.60
C ALA A 255 4.09 -6.65 17.63
N VAL A 256 4.71 -6.00 18.63
CA VAL A 256 6.18 -5.91 18.77
C VAL A 256 6.79 -6.87 19.78
N SER A 257 6.09 -7.92 20.20
CA SER A 257 6.68 -9.01 20.97
C SER A 257 7.59 -9.86 20.07
N ASN A 258 8.67 -10.43 20.62
CA ASN A 258 9.66 -11.20 19.85
C ASN A 258 9.05 -12.35 19.04
N GLU A 259 8.08 -13.05 19.61
CA GLU A 259 7.38 -14.13 18.94
C GLU A 259 6.57 -13.61 17.75
N VAL A 260 5.79 -12.56 17.98
CA VAL A 260 4.92 -11.96 16.95
C VAL A 260 5.73 -11.28 15.84
N ILE A 261 6.83 -10.57 16.17
CA ILE A 261 7.76 -10.02 15.17
C ILE A 261 8.26 -11.13 14.23
N THR A 262 8.66 -12.27 14.76
CA THR A 262 9.15 -13.38 13.95
C THR A 262 8.05 -13.96 13.05
N GLN A 263 6.83 -14.09 13.55
CA GLN A 263 5.68 -14.56 12.76
C GLN A 263 5.29 -13.57 11.66
N ARG A 264 5.33 -12.27 11.96
CA ARG A 264 4.97 -11.18 11.06
C ARG A 264 6.08 -10.70 10.14
N THR A 265 7.24 -11.32 10.18
CA THR A 265 8.33 -11.06 9.24
C THR A 265 8.33 -12.12 8.15
N CYS A 266 8.02 -11.70 6.91
CA CYS A 266 8.07 -12.54 5.73
C CYS A 266 9.13 -12.04 4.75
N PHE A 267 9.68 -12.94 3.94
CA PHE A 267 10.63 -12.57 2.91
C PHE A 267 10.58 -13.55 1.72
N ALA A 268 11.05 -13.08 0.58
CA ALA A 268 11.16 -13.87 -0.64
C ALA A 268 12.37 -13.44 -1.47
N TRP A 269 12.93 -14.38 -2.19
CA TRP A 269 13.86 -14.14 -3.28
C TRP A 269 13.11 -14.23 -4.60
N ALA A 270 13.37 -13.28 -5.50
CA ALA A 270 12.86 -13.27 -6.86
C ALA A 270 14.04 -13.10 -7.83
N GLU A 271 14.26 -14.06 -8.73
CA GLU A 271 15.27 -13.97 -9.78
C GLU A 271 14.88 -12.89 -10.80
N ASP A 272 13.59 -12.80 -11.09
CA ASP A 272 13.01 -11.92 -12.11
C ASP A 272 11.99 -10.97 -11.48
N LEU A 273 12.40 -10.22 -10.45
CA LEU A 273 11.52 -9.24 -9.84
C LEU A 273 11.07 -8.21 -10.87
N THR A 274 9.77 -8.02 -10.99
CA THR A 274 9.21 -6.87 -11.72
C THR A 274 9.05 -5.68 -10.78
N ALA A 275 8.45 -5.88 -9.61
CA ALA A 275 8.31 -4.86 -8.58
C ALA A 275 8.09 -5.49 -7.20
N PHE A 276 8.62 -4.87 -6.16
CA PHE A 276 8.17 -5.05 -4.80
C PHE A 276 7.19 -3.92 -4.48
N ILE A 277 5.95 -4.27 -4.14
CA ILE A 277 4.81 -3.36 -4.07
C ILE A 277 4.22 -3.38 -2.67
N LEU A 278 4.09 -2.21 -2.06
CA LEU A 278 3.33 -2.01 -0.83
C LEU A 278 2.16 -1.07 -1.10
N MET A 279 0.99 -1.36 -0.54
CA MET A 279 -0.20 -0.52 -0.71
C MET A 279 -1.09 -0.55 0.54
N SER A 280 -1.80 0.57 0.81
CA SER A 280 -2.88 0.61 1.79
C SER A 280 -4.14 -0.09 1.27
N ASP A 281 -5.11 -0.33 2.15
CA ASP A 281 -6.37 -0.98 1.82
C ASP A 281 -7.20 -0.19 0.80
N GLY A 282 -7.12 1.15 0.80
CA GLY A 282 -7.77 2.00 -0.21
C GLY A 282 -7.36 1.69 -1.65
N VAL A 283 -6.19 1.03 -1.85
CA VAL A 283 -5.77 0.49 -3.15
C VAL A 283 -6.06 -0.99 -3.24
N SER A 284 -5.68 -1.79 -2.23
CA SER A 284 -5.82 -3.26 -2.31
C SER A 284 -7.29 -3.68 -2.42
N ASP A 285 -8.19 -3.12 -1.63
CA ASP A 285 -9.61 -3.48 -1.65
C ASP A 285 -10.31 -3.05 -2.95
N ALA A 286 -9.87 -1.92 -3.51
CA ALA A 286 -10.41 -1.43 -4.77
C ALA A 286 -9.97 -2.27 -5.99
N LYS A 287 -8.74 -2.82 -5.96
CA LYS A 287 -8.15 -3.59 -7.08
C LYS A 287 -8.27 -5.09 -6.90
N PHE A 288 -8.39 -5.56 -5.67
CA PHE A 288 -8.45 -6.97 -5.30
C PHE A 288 -9.63 -7.22 -4.35
N PRO A 289 -10.86 -7.34 -4.87
CA PRO A 289 -12.08 -7.37 -4.04
C PRO A 289 -12.21 -8.61 -3.13
N THR A 290 -11.28 -9.56 -3.21
CA THR A 290 -11.25 -10.76 -2.36
C THR A 290 -9.82 -11.19 -2.06
N ALA A 291 -9.59 -11.91 -0.97
CA ALA A 291 -8.29 -12.53 -0.67
C ALA A 291 -7.81 -13.47 -1.79
N ALA A 292 -8.73 -14.14 -2.49
CA ALA A 292 -8.41 -14.98 -3.63
C ALA A 292 -7.90 -14.16 -4.82
N SER A 293 -8.47 -12.98 -5.09
CA SER A 293 -8.00 -12.08 -6.14
C SER A 293 -6.62 -11.51 -5.79
N LEU A 294 -6.37 -11.19 -4.52
CA LEU A 294 -5.07 -10.71 -4.04
C LEU A 294 -3.97 -11.78 -4.21
N ALA A 295 -4.30 -13.06 -4.09
CA ALA A 295 -3.36 -14.17 -4.35
C ALA A 295 -3.23 -14.56 -5.83
N SER A 296 -3.99 -13.94 -6.73
CA SER A 296 -4.14 -14.33 -8.13
C SER A 296 -3.24 -13.52 -9.07
N LEU A 297 -2.26 -14.18 -9.72
CA LEU A 297 -1.36 -13.55 -10.68
C LEU A 297 -2.07 -12.72 -11.77
N PRO A 298 -3.14 -13.19 -12.44
CA PRO A 298 -3.84 -12.39 -13.45
C PRO A 298 -4.35 -11.03 -12.97
N HIS A 299 -4.73 -10.90 -11.68
CA HIS A 299 -5.13 -9.61 -11.13
C HIS A 299 -3.93 -8.66 -10.97
N TRP A 300 -2.77 -9.18 -10.57
CA TRP A 300 -1.52 -8.42 -10.51
C TRP A 300 -1.02 -8.03 -11.89
N ASP A 301 -1.12 -8.91 -12.89
CA ASP A 301 -0.79 -8.59 -14.28
C ASP A 301 -1.72 -7.47 -14.82
N THR A 302 -2.99 -7.46 -14.42
CA THR A 302 -3.94 -6.39 -14.75
C THR A 302 -3.54 -5.07 -14.09
N LEU A 303 -3.24 -5.09 -12.78
CA LEU A 303 -2.74 -3.92 -12.07
C LEU A 303 -1.44 -3.39 -12.70
N TRP A 304 -0.51 -4.30 -13.00
CA TRP A 304 0.76 -3.92 -13.62
C TRP A 304 0.60 -3.29 -15.01
N ALA A 305 -0.35 -3.76 -15.80
CA ALA A 305 -0.64 -3.16 -17.11
C ALA A 305 -1.13 -1.71 -16.98
N GLU A 306 -1.81 -1.34 -15.89
CA GLU A 306 -2.16 0.04 -15.60
C GLU A 306 -0.96 0.87 -15.10
N LEU A 307 -0.09 0.29 -14.26
CA LEU A 307 1.02 1.00 -13.60
C LEU A 307 2.24 1.18 -14.50
N ASN A 308 2.65 0.13 -15.21
CA ASN A 308 3.91 0.12 -15.98
C ASN A 308 4.10 1.32 -16.94
N PRO A 309 3.07 1.81 -17.66
CA PRO A 309 3.21 2.98 -18.50
C PRO A 309 3.53 4.27 -17.75
N LEU A 310 3.22 4.34 -16.44
CA LEU A 310 3.36 5.52 -15.58
C LEU A 310 4.75 5.60 -14.95
N LEU A 311 5.44 4.45 -14.82
CA LEU A 311 6.64 4.31 -13.99
C LEU A 311 7.94 4.66 -14.73
N SER A 312 7.86 5.33 -15.87
CA SER A 312 9.02 5.70 -16.68
C SER A 312 9.32 7.19 -16.60
N GLY A 313 10.56 7.54 -16.27
CA GLY A 313 11.07 8.89 -16.38
C GLY A 313 10.88 9.80 -15.18
N VAL A 314 11.22 11.06 -15.37
CA VAL A 314 10.98 12.14 -14.41
C VAL A 314 9.47 12.39 -14.35
N GLY A 315 8.89 12.42 -13.14
CA GLY A 315 7.45 12.62 -12.96
C GLY A 315 6.63 11.33 -12.81
N ALA A 316 7.29 10.18 -12.67
CA ALA A 316 6.58 8.92 -12.44
C ALA A 316 5.78 8.91 -11.12
N ALA A 317 6.25 9.59 -10.08
CA ALA A 317 5.51 9.71 -8.83
C ALA A 317 4.25 10.57 -8.96
N GLU A 318 4.30 11.64 -9.75
CA GLU A 318 3.16 12.49 -10.07
C GLU A 318 2.13 11.75 -10.95
N ALA A 319 2.61 10.97 -11.94
CA ALA A 319 1.75 10.13 -12.76
C ALA A 319 1.06 9.04 -11.93
N LEU A 320 1.78 8.44 -10.97
CA LEU A 320 1.22 7.50 -10.00
C LEU A 320 0.16 8.18 -9.11
N LEU A 321 0.42 9.40 -8.65
CA LEU A 321 -0.54 10.19 -7.86
C LEU A 321 -1.83 10.44 -8.65
N GLU A 322 -1.73 10.81 -9.92
CA GLU A 322 -2.89 11.01 -10.79
C GLU A 322 -3.68 9.70 -10.95
N TRP A 323 -2.98 8.58 -11.17
CA TRP A 323 -3.60 7.27 -11.25
C TRP A 323 -4.35 6.89 -9.97
N LEU A 324 -3.85 7.20 -8.76
CA LEU A 324 -4.51 6.92 -7.49
C LEU A 324 -5.90 7.57 -7.36
N ASN A 325 -6.22 8.59 -8.16
CA ASN A 325 -7.54 9.23 -8.18
C ASN A 325 -8.62 8.42 -8.93
N PHE A 326 -8.34 7.18 -9.33
CA PHE A 326 -9.32 6.34 -10.01
C PHE A 326 -10.64 6.22 -9.21
N TRP A 327 -11.75 6.02 -9.93
CA TRP A 327 -13.03 5.74 -9.32
C TRP A 327 -13.17 4.24 -9.00
N SER A 328 -13.60 3.92 -7.77
CA SER A 328 -14.02 2.58 -7.40
C SER A 328 -15.34 2.63 -6.64
N PRO A 329 -16.35 1.82 -7.00
CA PRO A 329 -17.58 1.74 -6.22
C PRO A 329 -17.31 1.16 -4.83
N GLY A 330 -17.81 1.84 -3.79
CA GLY A 330 -17.80 1.30 -2.43
C GLY A 330 -16.48 1.43 -1.67
N ASN A 331 -15.37 1.83 -2.33
CA ASN A 331 -14.08 2.04 -1.68
C ASN A 331 -13.57 3.46 -1.96
N HIS A 332 -13.55 4.31 -0.95
CA HIS A 332 -13.27 5.74 -1.05
C HIS A 332 -12.26 6.25 -0.03
N ASP A 333 -11.51 5.34 0.58
CA ASP A 333 -10.48 5.64 1.56
C ASP A 333 -9.23 6.27 0.95
N ASP A 334 -8.31 6.73 1.78
CA ASP A 334 -6.99 7.19 1.38
C ASP A 334 -6.27 6.12 0.57
N ARG A 335 -5.44 6.53 -0.37
CA ARG A 335 -4.76 5.59 -1.26
C ARG A 335 -3.28 5.84 -1.29
N THR A 336 -2.53 4.83 -0.89
CA THR A 336 -1.09 4.85 -0.88
C THR A 336 -0.52 3.65 -1.62
N LEU A 337 0.41 3.91 -2.54
CA LEU A 337 1.13 2.90 -3.29
C LEU A 337 2.61 3.24 -3.36
N VAL A 338 3.46 2.26 -3.03
CA VAL A 338 4.91 2.35 -3.07
C VAL A 338 5.48 1.18 -3.84
N LEU A 339 6.46 1.46 -4.71
CA LEU A 339 7.12 0.46 -5.53
C LEU A 339 8.64 0.54 -5.36
N ALA A 340 9.30 -0.62 -5.22
CA ALA A 340 10.73 -0.78 -5.46
C ALA A 340 10.93 -1.58 -6.75
N LEU A 341 11.62 -0.97 -7.71
CA LEU A 341 11.86 -1.49 -9.04
C LEU A 341 13.32 -1.95 -9.18
N PRO A 342 13.60 -3.07 -9.88
CA PRO A 342 14.97 -3.49 -10.14
C PRO A 342 15.71 -2.48 -11.04
N PRO A 343 17.04 -2.34 -10.87
CA PRO A 343 17.85 -1.51 -11.76
C PRO A 343 17.73 -2.00 -13.21
N GLY A 344 17.58 -1.07 -14.16
CA GLY A 344 17.52 -1.38 -15.60
C GLY A 344 16.12 -1.47 -16.20
N GLN A 345 15.04 -1.32 -15.45
CA GLN A 345 13.74 -0.99 -16.02
C GLN A 345 13.74 0.52 -16.34
N LYS A 346 14.32 0.85 -17.52
CA LYS A 346 14.29 2.16 -18.18
C LYS A 346 14.45 3.37 -17.27
N GLU A 347 15.69 3.63 -16.80
CA GLU A 347 16.07 5.02 -16.60
C GLU A 347 16.11 5.67 -18.01
N PRO A 348 15.38 6.77 -18.25
CA PRO A 348 15.57 7.50 -19.49
C PRO A 348 16.95 8.16 -19.47
N LEU A 349 17.67 8.04 -20.58
CA LEU A 349 18.89 8.78 -20.90
C LEU A 349 18.67 10.27 -20.80
#